data_19e603b436e17b5f59fbff963fa05bac
#
_entry.id   19e603b436e17b5f59fbff963fa05bac
#
_cell.length_a   1.000
_cell.length_b   1.000
_cell.length_c   1.000
_cell.angle_alpha   90.00
_cell.angle_beta   90.00
_cell.angle_gamma   90.00
#
_symmetry.space_group_name_H-M   'P 1'
#
loop_
_entity.id
_entity.type
_entity.pdbx_description
1 polymer ?
#
loop_
_entity_poly.entity_id
_entity_poly.type
_entity_poly.pdbx_seq_one_letter_code
_entity_poly.pdbx_strand_id
1 'polypeptide(L)'
;GIRAVLPVMRANSGGHIANTASGIVFSPMPFQTMYSATKAALMALTSSLRSELWDENIRFSTVIPGTVATPIWEKAGGAPPSAITPQQSAQGILQGVAANQRIIILTEDDKNGAIHGFLPEYGDQVDAYFVGVARQRRSGNAKAI
;
A
#
# COMPACT_ATOMS: atom_id res chain seq x y z
N GLY A 1 -1.13 8.14 16.27
CA GLY A 1 -1.99 6.95 16.41
C GLY A 1 -1.29 5.84 17.18
N ILE A 2 -0.24 5.21 16.62
CA ILE A 2 0.42 4.02 17.21
C ILE A 2 0.84 4.28 18.66
N ARG A 3 1.63 5.33 18.91
CA ARG A 3 2.12 5.66 20.25
C ARG A 3 1.00 5.85 21.29
N ALA A 4 -0.14 6.38 20.85
CA ALA A 4 -1.26 6.65 21.74
C ALA A 4 -2.05 5.38 22.09
N VAL A 5 -2.13 4.39 21.17
CA VAL A 5 -2.94 3.18 21.39
C VAL A 5 -2.17 2.06 22.09
N LEU A 6 -0.83 2.03 21.98
CA LEU A 6 -0.01 0.98 22.58
C LEU A 6 -0.25 0.76 24.08
N PRO A 7 -0.32 1.79 24.96
CA PRO A 7 -0.62 1.58 26.38
C PRO A 7 -1.94 0.87 26.60
N VAL A 8 -2.97 1.21 25.80
CA VAL A 8 -4.30 0.60 25.89
C VAL A 8 -4.25 -0.87 25.46
N MET A 9 -3.54 -1.16 24.37
CA MET A 9 -3.36 -2.55 23.89
C MET A 9 -2.60 -3.40 24.91
N ARG A 10 -1.56 -2.86 25.53
CA ARG A 10 -0.83 -3.55 26.61
C ARG A 10 -1.72 -3.87 27.79
N ALA A 11 -2.54 -2.92 28.22
CA ALA A 11 -3.50 -3.12 29.32
C ALA A 11 -4.58 -4.16 29.00
N ASN A 12 -4.91 -4.36 27.71
CA ASN A 12 -5.89 -5.35 27.24
C ASN A 12 -5.25 -6.65 26.71
N SER A 13 -4.01 -6.92 27.07
CA SER A 13 -3.28 -8.16 26.70
C SER A 13 -3.08 -8.35 25.19
N GLY A 14 -3.05 -7.28 24.42
CA GLY A 14 -2.74 -7.32 23.01
C GLY A 14 -3.66 -6.48 22.13
N GLY A 15 -3.46 -6.61 20.83
CA GLY A 15 -4.24 -5.90 19.81
C GLY A 15 -3.67 -6.04 18.42
N HIS A 16 -4.35 -5.48 17.42
CA HIS A 16 -3.90 -5.48 16.04
C HIS A 16 -4.01 -4.10 15.41
N ILE A 17 -2.91 -3.60 14.86
CA ILE A 17 -2.82 -2.34 14.15
C ILE A 17 -2.65 -2.62 12.66
N ALA A 18 -3.59 -2.17 11.84
CA ALA A 18 -3.51 -2.23 10.40
C ALA A 18 -3.22 -0.83 9.83
N ASN A 19 -2.05 -0.66 9.23
CA ASN A 19 -1.63 0.61 8.64
C ASN A 19 -1.83 0.58 7.12
N THR A 20 -2.60 1.53 6.61
CA THR A 20 -2.88 1.62 5.16
C THR A 20 -1.73 2.33 4.44
N ALA A 21 -0.92 1.55 3.73
CA ALA A 21 0.10 2.03 2.81
C ALA A 21 -0.50 2.24 1.39
N SER A 22 0.18 1.77 0.34
CA SER A 22 -0.25 1.86 -1.06
C SER A 22 0.62 0.94 -1.90
N GLY A 23 0.13 0.48 -3.05
CA GLY A 23 0.92 -0.25 -4.06
C GLY A 23 2.12 0.52 -4.58
N ILE A 24 2.10 1.86 -4.44
CA ILE A 24 3.23 2.73 -4.80
C ILE A 24 4.54 2.37 -4.06
N VAL A 25 4.47 1.61 -2.96
CA VAL A 25 5.68 1.13 -2.25
C VAL A 25 6.44 0.09 -3.06
N PHE A 26 5.75 -0.61 -3.96
CA PHE A 26 6.33 -1.61 -4.86
C PHE A 26 6.63 -1.05 -6.25
N SER A 27 5.92 0.01 -6.63
CA SER A 27 6.03 0.64 -7.95
C SER A 27 6.05 2.16 -7.79
N PRO A 28 7.19 2.75 -7.33
CA PRO A 28 7.28 4.19 -7.07
C PRO A 28 7.06 5.00 -8.34
N MET A 29 6.02 5.82 -8.34
CA MET A 29 5.58 6.55 -9.53
C MET A 29 6.29 7.89 -9.70
N PRO A 30 6.75 8.23 -10.93
CA PRO A 30 7.30 9.55 -11.24
C PRO A 30 6.33 10.67 -10.88
N PHE A 31 6.86 11.79 -10.35
CA PHE A 31 6.11 12.95 -9.84
C PHE A 31 5.25 12.69 -8.60
N GLN A 32 5.38 11.50 -7.98
CA GLN A 32 4.77 11.17 -6.69
C GLN A 32 5.84 10.78 -5.65
N THR A 33 7.04 11.33 -5.77
CA THR A 33 8.22 10.96 -4.97
C THR A 33 7.97 11.05 -3.47
N MET A 34 7.41 12.15 -2.99
CA MET A 34 7.15 12.34 -1.56
C MET A 34 6.04 11.40 -1.06
N TYR A 35 5.01 11.18 -1.86
CA TYR A 35 3.97 10.21 -1.51
C TYR A 35 4.56 8.79 -1.42
N SER A 36 5.35 8.38 -2.41
CA SER A 36 6.05 7.08 -2.40
C SER A 36 6.92 6.93 -1.15
N ALA A 37 7.73 7.94 -0.83
CA ALA A 37 8.60 7.93 0.34
C ALA A 37 7.80 7.78 1.66
N THR A 38 6.71 8.52 1.83
CA THR A 38 5.88 8.43 3.04
C THR A 38 5.23 7.05 3.21
N LYS A 39 4.75 6.45 2.11
CA LYS A 39 4.12 5.12 2.15
C LYS A 39 5.14 4.00 2.35
N ALA A 40 6.34 4.10 1.77
CA ALA A 40 7.45 3.20 2.02
C ALA A 40 7.91 3.26 3.49
N ALA A 41 8.04 4.45 4.04
CA ALA A 41 8.36 4.64 5.46
C ALA A 41 7.32 4.00 6.38
N LEU A 42 6.02 4.15 6.06
CA LEU A 42 4.93 3.54 6.83
C LEU A 42 4.99 2.01 6.78
N MET A 43 5.28 1.43 5.61
CA MET A 43 5.42 -0.02 5.45
C MET A 43 6.62 -0.55 6.28
N ALA A 44 7.77 0.12 6.21
CA ALA A 44 8.95 -0.24 6.98
C ALA A 44 8.69 -0.15 8.49
N LEU A 45 8.12 0.96 8.96
CA LEU A 45 7.71 1.16 10.36
C LEU A 45 6.79 0.03 10.84
N THR A 46 5.76 -0.29 10.07
CA THR A 46 4.80 -1.34 10.38
C THR A 46 5.47 -2.71 10.52
N SER A 47 6.40 -3.01 9.60
CA SER A 47 7.15 -4.28 9.60
C SER A 47 8.08 -4.42 10.79
N SER A 48 8.77 -3.34 11.18
CA SER A 48 9.66 -3.32 12.36
C SER A 48 8.87 -3.50 13.65
N LEU A 49 7.81 -2.70 13.83
CA LEU A 49 6.96 -2.78 15.03
C LEU A 49 6.25 -4.14 15.17
N ARG A 50 5.91 -4.80 14.06
CA ARG A 50 5.37 -6.17 14.10
C ARG A 50 6.33 -7.14 14.78
N SER A 51 7.62 -7.03 14.52
CA SER A 51 8.64 -7.88 15.12
C SER A 51 8.96 -7.45 16.56
N GLU A 52 9.10 -6.15 16.80
CA GLU A 52 9.45 -5.60 18.10
C GLU A 52 8.40 -5.90 19.19
N LEU A 53 7.11 -5.90 18.81
CA LEU A 53 6.00 -6.03 19.76
C LEU A 53 5.30 -7.41 19.68
N TRP A 54 5.93 -8.37 18.99
CA TRP A 54 5.35 -9.70 18.81
C TRP A 54 5.06 -10.42 20.12
N ASP A 55 5.99 -10.38 21.06
CA ASP A 55 5.87 -11.05 22.35
C ASP A 55 4.90 -10.37 23.32
N GLU A 56 4.56 -9.11 23.03
CA GLU A 56 3.50 -8.37 23.73
C GLU A 56 2.08 -8.69 23.21
N ASN A 57 1.94 -9.68 22.33
CA ASN A 57 0.69 -10.01 21.64
C ASN A 57 0.09 -8.84 20.83
N ILE A 58 0.93 -7.89 20.40
CA ILE A 58 0.52 -6.77 19.54
C ILE A 58 0.92 -7.10 18.10
N ARG A 59 -0.06 -7.12 17.21
CA ARG A 59 0.09 -7.48 15.81
C ARG A 59 0.03 -6.24 14.94
N PHE A 60 0.75 -6.30 13.82
CA PHE A 60 0.73 -5.24 12.82
C PHE A 60 0.55 -5.83 11.44
N SER A 61 -0.26 -5.18 10.61
CA SER A 61 -0.41 -5.49 9.19
C SER A 61 -0.22 -4.22 8.36
N THR A 62 0.52 -4.34 7.27
CA THR A 62 0.53 -3.31 6.22
C THR A 62 -0.58 -3.62 5.23
N VAL A 63 -1.47 -2.68 4.98
CA VAL A 63 -2.54 -2.82 4.00
C VAL A 63 -2.16 -2.12 2.70
N ILE A 64 -2.25 -2.84 1.60
CA ILE A 64 -2.10 -2.35 0.22
C ILE A 64 -3.48 -2.50 -0.44
N PRO A 65 -4.32 -1.46 -0.41
CA PRO A 65 -5.73 -1.56 -0.82
C PRO A 65 -5.91 -1.63 -2.34
N GLY A 66 -4.88 -1.34 -3.10
CA GLY A 66 -4.97 -1.22 -4.55
C GLY A 66 -5.74 0.02 -4.99
N THR A 67 -6.22 -0.01 -6.23
CA THR A 67 -7.11 1.02 -6.76
C THR A 67 -8.53 0.72 -6.33
N VAL A 68 -9.11 1.60 -5.51
CA VAL A 68 -10.48 1.46 -4.99
C VAL A 68 -11.38 2.52 -5.61
N ALA A 69 -12.54 2.11 -6.11
CA ALA A 69 -13.54 2.98 -6.74
C ALA A 69 -14.22 3.88 -5.69
N THR A 70 -13.65 5.05 -5.45
CA THR A 70 -14.10 6.03 -4.46
C THR A 70 -14.21 7.43 -5.11
N PRO A 71 -14.83 8.41 -4.46
CA PRO A 71 -14.92 9.79 -4.98
C PRO A 71 -13.58 10.47 -5.29
N ILE A 72 -12.45 9.93 -4.82
CA ILE A 72 -11.11 10.45 -5.17
C ILE A 72 -10.87 10.51 -6.68
N TRP A 73 -11.56 9.67 -7.44
CA TRP A 73 -11.43 9.55 -8.89
C TRP A 73 -12.32 10.52 -9.69
N GLU A 74 -13.20 11.28 -9.05
CA GLU A 74 -14.13 12.17 -9.75
C GLU A 74 -13.39 13.18 -10.64
N LYS A 75 -12.32 13.80 -10.12
CA LYS A 75 -11.50 14.76 -10.87
C LYS A 75 -10.66 14.11 -11.98
N ALA A 76 -10.44 12.82 -11.93
CA ALA A 76 -9.72 12.06 -12.94
C ALA A 76 -10.63 11.47 -14.02
N GLY A 77 -11.93 11.78 -13.96
CA GLY A 77 -12.92 11.27 -14.94
C GLY A 77 -13.47 9.88 -14.59
N GLY A 78 -13.40 9.47 -13.34
CA GLY A 78 -13.89 8.19 -12.82
C GLY A 78 -12.79 7.18 -12.51
N ALA A 79 -13.13 6.18 -11.73
CA ALA A 79 -12.23 5.10 -11.38
C ALA A 79 -11.89 4.22 -12.61
N PRO A 80 -10.67 3.71 -12.74
CA PRO A 80 -10.32 2.79 -13.83
C PRO A 80 -11.11 1.48 -13.72
N PRO A 81 -11.32 0.77 -14.84
CA PRO A 81 -12.10 -0.47 -14.86
C PRO A 81 -11.54 -1.58 -13.94
N SER A 82 -10.25 -1.55 -13.64
CA SER A 82 -9.59 -2.50 -12.72
C SER A 82 -9.80 -2.17 -11.24
N ALA A 83 -10.46 -1.05 -10.92
CA ALA A 83 -10.68 -0.66 -9.54
C ALA A 83 -11.66 -1.62 -8.84
N ILE A 84 -11.28 -2.06 -7.64
CA ILE A 84 -12.16 -2.83 -6.78
C ILE A 84 -13.14 -1.90 -6.04
N THR A 85 -14.28 -2.45 -5.60
CA THR A 85 -15.25 -1.68 -4.83
C THR A 85 -14.75 -1.41 -3.40
N PRO A 86 -15.24 -0.35 -2.71
CA PRO A 86 -14.95 -0.14 -1.30
C PRO A 86 -15.31 -1.34 -0.41
N GLN A 87 -16.39 -2.04 -0.74
CA GLN A 87 -16.85 -3.22 -0.01
C GLN A 87 -15.86 -4.39 -0.15
N GLN A 88 -15.40 -4.66 -1.39
CA GLN A 88 -14.37 -5.68 -1.64
C GLN A 88 -13.07 -5.35 -0.90
N SER A 89 -12.65 -4.07 -0.94
CA SER A 89 -11.47 -3.62 -0.21
C SER A 89 -11.63 -3.83 1.30
N ALA A 90 -12.73 -3.40 1.89
CA ALA A 90 -12.99 -3.56 3.32
C ALA A 90 -13.01 -5.04 3.74
N GLN A 91 -13.70 -5.88 2.98
CA GLN A 91 -13.79 -7.31 3.25
C GLN A 91 -12.41 -7.98 3.19
N GLY A 92 -11.60 -7.69 2.16
CA GLY A 92 -10.26 -8.24 2.03
C GLY A 92 -9.32 -7.79 3.16
N ILE A 93 -9.43 -6.52 3.58
CA ILE A 93 -8.66 -6.02 4.73
C ILE A 93 -9.03 -6.79 6.00
N LEU A 94 -10.32 -6.92 6.30
CA LEU A 94 -10.79 -7.62 7.51
C LEU A 94 -10.35 -9.09 7.51
N GLN A 95 -10.43 -9.78 6.37
CA GLN A 95 -9.95 -11.15 6.22
C GLN A 95 -8.44 -11.25 6.47
N GLY A 96 -7.64 -10.35 5.90
CA GLY A 96 -6.21 -10.32 6.08
C GLY A 96 -5.79 -10.03 7.52
N VAL A 97 -6.50 -9.12 8.20
CA VAL A 97 -6.30 -8.83 9.64
C VAL A 97 -6.65 -10.05 10.48
N ALA A 98 -7.80 -10.69 10.24
CA ALA A 98 -8.22 -11.89 10.95
C ALA A 98 -7.22 -13.05 10.78
N ALA A 99 -6.61 -13.17 9.60
CA ALA A 99 -5.58 -14.15 9.29
C ALA A 99 -4.17 -13.72 9.77
N ASN A 100 -4.04 -12.59 10.46
CA ASN A 100 -2.77 -12.02 10.92
C ASN A 100 -1.72 -11.90 9.81
N GLN A 101 -2.14 -11.56 8.58
CA GLN A 101 -1.22 -11.38 7.47
C GLN A 101 -0.29 -10.20 7.71
N ARG A 102 0.99 -10.36 7.41
CA ARG A 102 2.00 -9.30 7.53
C ARG A 102 1.75 -8.16 6.55
N ILE A 103 1.46 -8.50 5.30
CA ILE A 103 1.10 -7.56 4.23
C ILE A 103 -0.18 -8.07 3.59
N ILE A 104 -1.18 -7.22 3.53
CA ILE A 104 -2.49 -7.49 2.94
C ILE A 104 -2.54 -6.78 1.60
N ILE A 105 -2.39 -7.52 0.51
CA ILE A 105 -2.40 -6.98 -0.86
C ILE A 105 -3.70 -7.42 -1.53
N LEU A 106 -4.52 -6.47 -2.00
CA LEU A 106 -5.87 -6.78 -2.46
C LEU A 106 -6.01 -6.90 -3.98
N THR A 107 -5.06 -6.39 -4.76
CA THR A 107 -5.12 -6.43 -6.23
C THR A 107 -3.98 -7.24 -6.82
N GLU A 108 -4.22 -7.84 -7.98
CA GLU A 108 -3.18 -8.60 -8.70
C GLU A 108 -2.06 -7.68 -9.21
N ASP A 109 -2.40 -6.45 -9.61
CA ASP A 109 -1.40 -5.47 -10.07
C ASP A 109 -0.39 -5.17 -8.95
N ASP A 110 -0.86 -4.96 -7.71
CA ASP A 110 0.03 -4.73 -6.57
C ASP A 110 0.82 -5.99 -6.17
N LYS A 111 0.25 -7.18 -6.32
CA LYS A 111 0.99 -8.44 -6.12
C LYS A 111 2.11 -8.60 -7.13
N ASN A 112 1.84 -8.32 -8.40
CA ASN A 112 2.85 -8.33 -9.45
C ASN A 112 3.95 -7.29 -9.18
N GLY A 113 3.57 -6.08 -8.77
CA GLY A 113 4.51 -5.05 -8.34
C GLY A 113 5.40 -5.50 -7.17
N ALA A 114 4.82 -6.19 -6.18
CA ALA A 114 5.55 -6.70 -5.03
C ALA A 114 6.55 -7.82 -5.41
N ILE A 115 6.23 -8.63 -6.44
CA ILE A 115 7.09 -9.72 -6.91
C ILE A 115 8.21 -9.17 -7.80
N HIS A 116 7.91 -8.25 -8.72
CA HIS A 116 8.82 -7.88 -9.80
C HIS A 116 9.48 -6.51 -9.62
N GLY A 117 8.87 -5.62 -8.81
CA GLY A 117 9.25 -4.20 -8.77
C GLY A 117 10.69 -3.91 -8.31
N PHE A 118 11.33 -4.83 -7.63
CA PHE A 118 12.69 -4.67 -7.10
C PHE A 118 13.66 -5.78 -7.51
N LEU A 119 13.23 -6.72 -8.33
CA LEU A 119 14.09 -7.81 -8.79
C LEU A 119 14.99 -7.31 -9.94
N PRO A 120 16.33 -7.49 -9.85
CA PRO A 120 17.27 -6.98 -10.85
C PRO A 120 16.99 -7.43 -12.28
N GLU A 121 16.47 -8.64 -12.47
CA GLU A 121 16.14 -9.20 -13.79
C GLU A 121 15.02 -8.48 -14.53
N TYR A 122 14.21 -7.69 -13.82
CA TYR A 122 13.14 -6.86 -14.40
C TYR A 122 13.52 -5.38 -14.49
N GLY A 123 14.73 -4.99 -14.05
CA GLY A 123 15.18 -3.59 -13.95
C GLY A 123 14.96 -2.79 -15.22
N ASP A 124 15.43 -3.27 -16.37
CA ASP A 124 15.30 -2.57 -17.65
C ASP A 124 13.83 -2.36 -18.07
N GLN A 125 12.96 -3.33 -17.79
CA GLN A 125 11.53 -3.24 -18.10
C GLN A 125 10.82 -2.24 -17.19
N VAL A 126 11.16 -2.26 -15.90
CA VAL A 126 10.63 -1.34 -14.90
C VAL A 126 11.06 0.09 -15.22
N ASP A 127 12.34 0.30 -15.54
CA ASP A 127 12.86 1.61 -15.92
C ASP A 127 12.21 2.13 -17.21
N ALA A 128 12.10 1.31 -18.24
CA ALA A 128 11.46 1.68 -19.49
C ALA A 128 10.00 2.11 -19.26
N TYR A 129 9.25 1.37 -18.45
CA TYR A 129 7.88 1.70 -18.08
C TYR A 129 7.80 3.06 -17.36
N PHE A 130 8.57 3.26 -16.29
CA PHE A 130 8.50 4.50 -15.51
C PHE A 130 9.04 5.71 -16.24
N VAL A 131 10.06 5.55 -17.10
CA VAL A 131 10.51 6.61 -18.01
C VAL A 131 9.39 7.00 -18.98
N GLY A 132 8.64 6.03 -19.50
CA GLY A 132 7.44 6.28 -20.31
C GLY A 132 6.39 7.09 -19.57
N VAL A 133 6.04 6.68 -18.36
CA VAL A 133 5.11 7.40 -17.47
C VAL A 133 5.60 8.83 -17.19
N ALA A 134 6.89 8.99 -16.89
CA ALA A 134 7.46 10.30 -16.63
C ALA A 134 7.36 11.25 -17.83
N ARG A 135 7.60 10.73 -19.05
CA ARG A 135 7.45 11.50 -20.31
C ARG A 135 5.99 11.92 -20.54
N GLN A 136 5.03 11.00 -20.33
CA GLN A 136 3.61 11.28 -20.47
C GLN A 136 3.14 12.36 -19.48
N ARG A 137 3.53 12.26 -18.21
CA ARG A 137 3.18 13.25 -17.18
C ARG A 137 3.80 14.61 -17.47
N ARG A 138 5.02 14.67 -17.99
CA ARG A 138 5.71 15.91 -18.35
C ARG A 138 5.06 16.61 -19.54
N SER A 139 4.52 15.86 -20.50
CA SER A 139 3.80 16.43 -21.65
C SER A 139 2.38 16.91 -21.36
N GLY A 140 1.89 16.73 -20.13
CA GLY A 140 0.51 17.06 -19.74
C GLY A 140 -0.53 16.07 -20.26
N ASN A 141 -0.13 15.00 -20.95
CA ASN A 141 -1.04 14.02 -21.54
C ASN A 141 -1.48 12.92 -20.54
N ALA A 142 -0.92 12.87 -19.34
CA ALA A 142 -1.35 11.94 -18.34
C ALA A 142 -2.47 12.57 -17.51
N LYS A 143 -3.61 11.90 -17.42
CA LYS A 143 -4.60 12.20 -16.39
C LYS A 143 -3.89 12.04 -15.04
N ALA A 144 -3.82 13.15 -14.28
CA ALA A 144 -3.21 13.14 -12.96
C ALA A 144 -3.99 12.16 -12.08
N ILE A 145 -3.29 11.17 -11.55
CA ILE A 145 -3.73 10.39 -10.40
C ILE A 145 -2.92 10.87 -9.21
#